data_1d37b4b4334a202f5e083e9901e6886d
#
_entry.id   1d37b4b4334a202f5e083e9901e6886d
#
_cell.length_a   1.000
_cell.length_b   1.000
_cell.length_c   1.000
_cell.angle_alpha   90.00
_cell.angle_beta   90.00
_cell.angle_gamma   90.00
#
_symmetry.space_group_name_H-M   'P 1'
#
loop_
_entity.id
_entity.type
_entity.pdbx_description
1 polymer ?
#
loop_
_entity_poly.entity_id
_entity_poly.type
_entity_poly.pdbx_seq_one_letter_code
_entity_poly.pdbx_strand_id
1 'polypeptide(L)'
;MDVAAQAILRQADEIMIKRTDPTEMVESIKRRIASGTTYFQPKVESVATILERVAPTCIEDWFLEVQLDSKLSLVPLTPDQRCGHLPQVFRDLVARLRAALPLGSKGALSAFAANHGLTRRRQGYFAAMMVEESRILQVCIFHTLENNLASIDFSVLLTQVMTIADEVDSQLRQAMECYVEESALDSLPA
;
A
#
# COMPACT_ATOMS: atom_id res chain seq x y z
N MET A 1 -23.22 0.25 -7.86
CA MET A 1 -23.23 -0.19 -6.43
C MET A 1 -21.84 0.04 -5.92
N ASP A 2 -21.68 0.71 -4.78
CA ASP A 2 -20.39 1.09 -4.23
C ASP A 2 -19.56 -0.16 -3.87
N VAL A 3 -18.28 -0.20 -4.27
CA VAL A 3 -17.36 -1.32 -4.04
C VAL A 3 -17.19 -1.60 -2.54
N ALA A 4 -17.18 -0.55 -1.72
CA ALA A 4 -17.14 -0.67 -0.27
C ALA A 4 -18.38 -1.38 0.29
N ALA A 5 -19.57 -1.09 -0.24
CA ALA A 5 -20.79 -1.78 0.14
C ALA A 5 -20.74 -3.26 -0.27
N GLN A 6 -20.18 -3.59 -1.44
CA GLN A 6 -20.03 -4.99 -1.85
C GLN A 6 -19.04 -5.77 -0.98
N ALA A 7 -17.96 -5.15 -0.52
CA ALA A 7 -16.99 -5.78 0.37
C ALA A 7 -17.59 -6.08 1.75
N ILE A 8 -18.36 -5.13 2.30
CA ILE A 8 -19.11 -5.31 3.55
C ILE A 8 -20.16 -6.41 3.38
N LEU A 9 -20.87 -6.42 2.25
CA LEU A 9 -21.90 -7.43 1.93
C LEU A 9 -21.32 -8.85 1.84
N ARG A 10 -20.09 -9.00 1.33
CA ARG A 10 -19.43 -10.32 1.22
C ARG A 10 -18.98 -10.90 2.57
N GLN A 11 -18.85 -10.08 3.60
CA GLN A 11 -18.49 -10.52 4.95
C GLN A 11 -19.71 -10.64 5.88
N ALA A 12 -20.86 -10.17 5.46
CA ALA A 12 -22.09 -10.31 6.19
C ALA A 12 -22.81 -11.61 5.80
N ASP A 13 -23.23 -12.38 6.78
CA ASP A 13 -24.01 -13.62 6.57
C ASP A 13 -25.36 -13.31 5.93
N GLU A 14 -25.95 -12.18 6.28
CA GLU A 14 -27.21 -11.69 5.74
C GLU A 14 -27.35 -10.19 6.01
N ILE A 15 -28.02 -9.47 5.11
CA ILE A 15 -28.38 -8.07 5.30
C ILE A 15 -29.86 -7.97 5.50
N MET A 16 -30.25 -7.41 6.63
CA MET A 16 -31.64 -7.12 6.94
C MET A 16 -31.92 -5.64 6.83
N ILE A 17 -33.01 -5.29 6.14
CA ILE A 17 -33.43 -3.90 6.02
C ILE A 17 -34.05 -3.47 7.35
N LYS A 18 -33.80 -2.25 7.79
CA LYS A 18 -34.22 -1.69 9.10
C LYS A 18 -35.73 -1.80 9.42
N ARG A 19 -36.58 -2.23 8.48
CA ARG A 19 -38.02 -2.45 8.64
C ARG A 19 -38.44 -3.92 8.55
N THR A 20 -37.49 -4.86 8.63
CA THR A 20 -37.80 -6.29 8.64
C THR A 20 -38.54 -6.66 9.92
N ASP A 21 -39.62 -7.42 9.79
CA ASP A 21 -40.40 -7.91 10.93
C ASP A 21 -39.50 -8.76 11.84
N PRO A 22 -39.57 -8.58 13.18
CA PRO A 22 -38.77 -9.39 14.12
C PRO A 22 -38.98 -10.90 13.95
N THR A 23 -40.17 -11.32 13.54
CA THR A 23 -40.49 -12.74 13.30
C THR A 23 -39.72 -13.26 12.08
N GLU A 24 -39.66 -12.51 11.00
CA GLU A 24 -38.90 -12.86 9.82
C GLU A 24 -37.40 -12.92 10.11
N MET A 25 -36.91 -12.00 10.97
CA MET A 25 -35.52 -12.00 11.41
C MET A 25 -35.20 -13.30 12.16
N VAL A 26 -36.04 -13.70 13.13
CA VAL A 26 -35.84 -14.95 13.91
C VAL A 26 -35.90 -16.17 12.99
N GLU A 27 -36.81 -16.23 12.06
CA GLU A 27 -36.94 -17.36 11.11
C GLU A 27 -35.75 -17.40 10.13
N SER A 28 -35.20 -16.28 9.72
CA SER A 28 -33.97 -16.22 8.90
C SER A 28 -32.79 -16.77 9.69
N ILE A 29 -32.61 -16.34 10.94
CA ILE A 29 -31.53 -16.83 11.81
C ILE A 29 -31.68 -18.36 12.04
N LYS A 30 -32.87 -18.84 12.36
CA LYS A 30 -33.12 -20.27 12.55
C LYS A 30 -32.81 -21.09 11.30
N ARG A 31 -33.21 -20.60 10.13
CA ARG A 31 -32.93 -21.24 8.84
C ARG A 31 -31.42 -21.31 8.57
N ARG A 32 -30.67 -20.28 8.90
CA ARG A 32 -29.22 -20.25 8.81
C ARG A 32 -28.57 -21.26 9.71
N ILE A 33 -28.96 -21.30 10.97
CA ILE A 33 -28.43 -22.25 11.94
C ILE A 33 -28.75 -23.70 11.50
N ALA A 34 -29.95 -23.94 10.99
CA ALA A 34 -30.40 -25.27 10.56
C ALA A 34 -29.73 -25.74 9.26
N SER A 35 -29.38 -24.83 8.37
CA SER A 35 -28.74 -25.16 7.07
C SER A 35 -27.34 -25.73 7.22
N GLY A 36 -26.69 -25.56 8.37
CA GLY A 36 -25.35 -26.11 8.64
C GLY A 36 -24.32 -25.70 7.60
N THR A 37 -24.57 -24.59 6.87
CA THR A 37 -23.70 -24.15 5.81
C THR A 37 -22.34 -23.84 6.41
N THR A 38 -21.39 -24.70 6.14
CA THR A 38 -19.99 -24.47 6.49
C THR A 38 -19.56 -23.25 5.69
N TYR A 39 -19.57 -22.09 6.33
CA TYR A 39 -19.06 -20.88 5.68
C TYR A 39 -17.61 -21.12 5.33
N PHE A 40 -17.31 -21.00 4.05
CA PHE A 40 -15.94 -20.75 3.66
C PHE A 40 -15.60 -19.34 4.18
N GLN A 41 -15.19 -19.27 5.44
CA GLN A 41 -14.58 -18.04 5.93
C GLN A 41 -13.26 -17.90 5.15
N PRO A 42 -13.11 -16.88 4.32
CA PRO A 42 -11.84 -16.64 3.70
C PRO A 42 -10.80 -16.53 4.83
N LYS A 43 -9.70 -17.25 4.68
CA LYS A 43 -8.62 -17.22 5.68
C LYS A 43 -8.18 -15.77 5.83
N VAL A 44 -8.40 -15.21 7.02
CA VAL A 44 -7.96 -13.84 7.32
C VAL A 44 -6.44 -13.81 7.30
N GLU A 45 -5.88 -12.97 6.44
CA GLU A 45 -4.45 -12.74 6.31
C GLU A 45 -4.10 -11.36 6.90
N SER A 46 -2.92 -11.23 7.48
CA SER A 46 -2.41 -9.92 7.86
C SER A 46 -2.07 -9.10 6.61
N VAL A 47 -2.18 -7.77 6.70
CA VAL A 47 -1.77 -6.86 5.61
C VAL A 47 -0.31 -7.10 5.23
N ALA A 48 0.58 -7.36 6.21
CA ALA A 48 1.98 -7.71 5.97
C ALA A 48 2.13 -8.98 5.10
N THR A 49 1.34 -10.03 5.38
CA THR A 49 1.36 -11.27 4.59
C THR A 49 0.85 -11.05 3.17
N ILE A 50 -0.21 -10.25 3.02
CA ILE A 50 -0.74 -9.89 1.71
C ILE A 50 0.31 -9.13 0.90
N LEU A 51 0.90 -8.08 1.46
CA LEU A 51 1.91 -7.28 0.76
C LEU A 51 3.14 -8.11 0.38
N GLU A 52 3.60 -9.00 1.24
CA GLU A 52 4.72 -9.91 0.93
C GLU A 52 4.40 -10.82 -0.26
N ARG A 53 3.19 -11.36 -0.31
CA ARG A 53 2.74 -12.25 -1.39
C ARG A 53 2.54 -11.53 -2.73
N VAL A 54 2.01 -10.30 -2.70
CA VAL A 54 1.62 -9.56 -3.91
C VAL A 54 2.65 -8.52 -4.35
N ALA A 55 3.76 -8.34 -3.62
CA ALA A 55 4.79 -7.36 -3.97
C ALA A 55 5.22 -7.40 -5.44
N PRO A 56 5.49 -8.56 -6.07
CA PRO A 56 5.87 -8.60 -7.48
C PRO A 56 4.81 -7.98 -8.40
N THR A 57 3.55 -8.36 -8.25
CA THR A 57 2.44 -7.84 -9.07
C THR A 57 2.23 -6.34 -8.81
N CYS A 58 2.29 -5.90 -7.56
CA CYS A 58 2.15 -4.49 -7.22
C CYS A 58 3.29 -3.64 -7.82
N ILE A 59 4.50 -4.19 -7.94
CA ILE A 59 5.64 -3.54 -8.61
C ILE A 59 5.40 -3.44 -10.13
N GLU A 60 4.83 -4.47 -10.74
CA GLU A 60 4.45 -4.46 -12.15
C GLU A 60 3.38 -3.40 -12.43
N ASP A 61 2.32 -3.35 -11.61
CA ASP A 61 1.26 -2.34 -11.70
C ASP A 61 1.82 -0.92 -11.54
N TRP A 62 2.67 -0.71 -10.53
CA TRP A 62 3.36 0.55 -10.33
C TRP A 62 4.20 0.97 -11.55
N PHE A 63 4.92 0.04 -12.15
CA PHE A 63 5.73 0.31 -13.33
C PHE A 63 4.88 0.76 -14.52
N LEU A 64 3.73 0.13 -14.73
CA LEU A 64 2.78 0.52 -15.77
C LEU A 64 2.25 1.93 -15.54
N GLU A 65 1.85 2.27 -14.31
CA GLU A 65 1.36 3.61 -13.95
C GLU A 65 2.45 4.69 -14.15
N VAL A 66 3.70 4.40 -13.77
CA VAL A 66 4.84 5.31 -13.99
C VAL A 66 5.10 5.52 -15.47
N GLN A 67 4.93 4.51 -16.32
CA GLN A 67 5.07 4.66 -17.77
C GLN A 67 3.96 5.51 -18.40
N LEU A 68 2.79 5.56 -17.78
CA LEU A 68 1.67 6.41 -18.22
C LEU A 68 1.82 7.87 -17.76
N ASP A 69 2.63 8.13 -16.73
CA ASP A 69 2.88 9.51 -16.29
C ASP A 69 3.73 10.28 -17.31
N SER A 70 3.22 11.44 -17.72
CA SER A 70 3.78 12.24 -18.80
C SER A 70 5.18 12.84 -18.49
N LYS A 71 5.55 12.93 -17.21
CA LYS A 71 6.85 13.47 -16.77
C LYS A 71 7.83 12.35 -16.45
N LEU A 72 7.38 11.35 -15.69
CA LEU A 72 8.21 10.22 -15.30
C LEU A 72 8.68 9.41 -16.51
N SER A 73 7.80 9.22 -17.52
CA SER A 73 8.13 8.51 -18.75
C SER A 73 9.21 9.17 -19.61
N LEU A 74 9.43 10.49 -19.46
CA LEU A 74 10.47 11.21 -20.20
C LEU A 74 11.89 10.85 -19.73
N VAL A 75 12.07 10.35 -18.52
CA VAL A 75 13.39 9.91 -18.04
C VAL A 75 13.67 8.51 -18.57
N PRO A 76 14.68 8.33 -19.43
CA PRO A 76 14.95 7.07 -20.13
C PRO A 76 15.66 6.07 -19.21
N LEU A 77 14.89 5.38 -18.35
CA LEU A 77 15.39 4.35 -17.44
C LEU A 77 14.97 2.96 -17.91
N THR A 78 15.87 1.99 -17.77
CA THR A 78 15.50 0.58 -17.94
C THR A 78 14.52 0.14 -16.83
N PRO A 79 13.74 -0.94 -17.03
CA PRO A 79 12.89 -1.48 -15.96
C PRO A 79 13.65 -1.74 -14.66
N ASP A 80 14.85 -2.33 -14.72
CA ASP A 80 15.68 -2.59 -13.54
C ASP A 80 16.12 -1.31 -12.83
N GLN A 81 16.50 -0.27 -13.57
CA GLN A 81 16.86 1.03 -13.00
C GLN A 81 15.65 1.71 -12.35
N ARG A 82 14.46 1.49 -12.92
CA ARG A 82 13.23 2.09 -12.41
C ARG A 82 12.68 1.35 -11.19
N CYS A 83 12.60 0.03 -11.25
CA CYS A 83 11.94 -0.80 -10.23
C CYS A 83 12.90 -1.39 -9.17
N GLY A 84 14.21 -1.40 -9.41
CA GLY A 84 15.18 -2.16 -8.61
C GLY A 84 15.21 -1.80 -7.12
N HIS A 85 14.69 -0.64 -6.73
CA HIS A 85 14.56 -0.22 -5.33
C HIS A 85 13.30 -0.78 -4.65
N LEU A 86 12.23 -1.05 -5.38
CA LEU A 86 10.92 -1.40 -4.82
C LEU A 86 10.92 -2.70 -3.99
N PRO A 87 11.62 -3.77 -4.36
CA PRO A 87 11.69 -4.95 -3.52
C PRO A 87 12.17 -4.67 -2.08
N GLN A 88 13.08 -3.71 -1.90
CA GLN A 88 13.51 -3.31 -0.56
C GLN A 88 12.44 -2.50 0.16
N VAL A 89 11.79 -1.55 -0.54
CA VAL A 89 10.68 -0.78 0.01
C VAL A 89 9.58 -1.71 0.56
N PHE A 90 9.20 -2.76 -0.20
CA PHE A 90 8.21 -3.74 0.28
C PHE A 90 8.70 -4.53 1.48
N ARG A 91 9.97 -4.92 1.54
CA ARG A 91 10.53 -5.57 2.73
C ARG A 91 10.47 -4.67 3.98
N ASP A 92 10.80 -3.40 3.81
CA ASP A 92 10.78 -2.42 4.91
C ASP A 92 9.33 -2.18 5.39
N LEU A 93 8.37 -2.04 4.46
CA LEU A 93 6.94 -1.96 4.76
C LEU A 93 6.44 -3.18 5.54
N VAL A 94 6.76 -4.38 5.09
CA VAL A 94 6.37 -5.64 5.75
C VAL A 94 6.99 -5.72 7.15
N ALA A 95 8.26 -5.37 7.29
CA ALA A 95 8.93 -5.33 8.59
C ALA A 95 8.28 -4.30 9.53
N ARG A 96 7.95 -3.11 9.03
CA ARG A 96 7.27 -2.05 9.78
C ARG A 96 5.90 -2.47 10.27
N LEU A 97 5.09 -3.11 9.41
CA LEU A 97 3.77 -3.64 9.76
C LEU A 97 3.84 -4.73 10.84
N ARG A 98 4.87 -5.60 10.79
CA ARG A 98 5.08 -6.66 11.77
C ARG A 98 5.61 -6.15 13.11
N ALA A 99 6.39 -5.09 13.11
CA ALA A 99 6.96 -4.49 14.31
C ALA A 99 5.93 -3.76 15.17
N ALA A 100 4.76 -3.37 14.61
CA ALA A 100 3.67 -2.67 15.28
C ALA A 100 4.13 -1.43 16.10
N LEU A 101 5.15 -0.71 15.60
CA LEU A 101 5.66 0.49 16.25
C LEU A 101 4.64 1.63 16.17
N PRO A 102 4.60 2.56 17.12
CA PRO A 102 3.72 3.72 17.07
C PRO A 102 3.91 4.53 15.79
N LEU A 103 2.83 5.13 15.28
CA LEU A 103 2.89 6.06 14.15
C LEU A 103 3.80 7.26 14.48
N GLY A 104 4.52 7.78 13.49
CA GLY A 104 5.48 8.87 13.67
C GLY A 104 6.77 8.44 14.39
N SER A 105 6.93 7.15 14.74
CA SER A 105 8.22 6.65 15.23
C SER A 105 9.27 6.91 14.16
N LYS A 106 10.39 7.53 14.56
CA LYS A 106 11.55 7.64 13.66
C LYS A 106 12.01 6.22 13.35
N GLY A 107 11.70 5.75 12.14
CA GLY A 107 12.24 4.49 11.62
C GLY A 107 13.76 4.52 11.63
N ALA A 108 14.39 3.36 11.61
CA ALA A 108 15.83 3.29 11.35
C ALA A 108 16.12 4.01 10.04
N LEU A 109 17.22 4.78 10.02
CA LEU A 109 17.67 5.43 8.77
C LEU A 109 17.90 4.31 7.75
N SER A 110 17.12 4.34 6.68
CA SER A 110 17.30 3.41 5.57
C SER A 110 18.39 3.96 4.67
N ALA A 111 19.60 3.38 4.77
CA ALA A 111 20.68 3.68 3.83
C ALA A 111 20.23 3.50 2.37
N PHE A 112 19.22 2.67 2.17
CA PHE A 112 18.61 2.40 0.88
C PHE A 112 17.76 3.58 0.39
N ALA A 113 16.91 4.15 1.24
CA ALA A 113 16.12 5.34 0.92
C ALA A 113 17.01 6.53 0.59
N ALA A 114 18.07 6.74 1.39
CA ALA A 114 19.09 7.77 1.14
C ALA A 114 19.74 7.60 -0.26
N ASN A 115 20.22 6.40 -0.56
CA ASN A 115 20.84 6.11 -1.86
C ASN A 115 19.85 6.24 -3.03
N HIS A 116 18.56 5.95 -2.81
CA HIS A 116 17.52 6.13 -3.80
C HIS A 116 17.41 7.61 -4.23
N GLY A 117 17.41 8.56 -3.30
CA GLY A 117 17.37 9.99 -3.59
C GLY A 117 18.54 10.45 -4.45
N LEU A 118 19.76 10.04 -4.09
CA LEU A 118 20.97 10.33 -4.87
C LEU A 118 20.90 9.73 -6.28
N THR A 119 20.46 8.49 -6.39
CA THR A 119 20.34 7.78 -7.67
C THR A 119 19.36 8.47 -8.59
N ARG A 120 18.17 8.83 -8.11
CA ARG A 120 17.15 9.52 -8.91
C ARG A 120 17.61 10.88 -9.40
N ARG A 121 18.31 11.63 -8.52
CA ARG A 121 18.90 12.90 -8.94
C ARG A 121 19.87 12.73 -10.11
N ARG A 122 20.83 11.80 -10.01
CA ARG A 122 21.81 11.50 -11.06
C ARG A 122 21.16 10.99 -12.36
N GLN A 123 19.98 10.40 -12.25
CA GLN A 123 19.15 9.97 -13.37
C GLN A 123 18.33 11.11 -14.00
N GLY A 124 18.43 12.34 -13.48
CA GLY A 124 17.74 13.51 -14.02
C GLY A 124 16.32 13.74 -13.48
N TYR A 125 15.97 13.12 -12.39
CA TYR A 125 14.70 13.40 -11.72
C TYR A 125 14.68 14.80 -11.10
N PHE A 126 13.53 15.47 -11.19
CA PHE A 126 13.23 16.64 -10.38
C PHE A 126 12.56 16.22 -9.07
N ALA A 127 12.63 17.07 -8.04
CA ALA A 127 12.04 16.81 -6.74
C ALA A 127 10.54 16.41 -6.84
N ALA A 128 9.77 17.10 -7.69
CA ALA A 128 8.36 16.78 -7.91
C ALA A 128 8.15 15.37 -8.52
N MET A 129 9.09 14.84 -9.29
CA MET A 129 9.02 13.49 -9.83
C MET A 129 9.22 12.45 -8.73
N MET A 130 10.08 12.71 -7.75
CA MET A 130 10.26 11.85 -6.57
C MET A 130 8.96 11.73 -5.76
N VAL A 131 8.28 12.86 -5.56
CA VAL A 131 6.99 12.89 -4.85
C VAL A 131 5.93 12.13 -5.63
N GLU A 132 5.86 12.31 -6.96
CA GLU A 132 4.88 11.65 -7.81
C GLU A 132 5.12 10.12 -7.88
N GLU A 133 6.38 9.70 -7.99
CA GLU A 133 6.77 8.28 -7.96
C GLU A 133 6.32 7.60 -6.66
N SER A 134 6.50 8.29 -5.52
CA SER A 134 6.04 7.82 -4.21
C SER A 134 4.52 7.79 -4.08
N ARG A 135 3.82 8.82 -4.60
CA ARG A 135 2.35 8.87 -4.63
C ARG A 135 1.76 7.71 -5.42
N ILE A 136 2.31 7.42 -6.61
CA ILE A 136 1.87 6.29 -7.43
C ILE A 136 2.06 4.98 -6.66
N LEU A 137 3.17 4.81 -5.94
CA LEU A 137 3.42 3.63 -5.11
C LEU A 137 2.34 3.46 -4.03
N GLN A 138 2.00 4.52 -3.30
CA GLN A 138 0.94 4.46 -2.29
C GLN A 138 -0.40 4.06 -2.91
N VAL A 139 -0.76 4.61 -4.05
CA VAL A 139 -2.01 4.29 -4.75
C VAL A 139 -2.03 2.82 -5.16
N CYS A 140 -0.96 2.29 -5.75
CA CYS A 140 -0.87 0.88 -6.14
C CYS A 140 -0.98 -0.06 -4.91
N ILE A 141 -0.33 0.28 -3.80
CA ILE A 141 -0.46 -0.49 -2.55
C ILE A 141 -1.91 -0.47 -2.04
N PHE A 142 -2.57 0.69 -2.04
CA PHE A 142 -3.96 0.79 -1.55
C PHE A 142 -4.95 0.05 -2.46
N HIS A 143 -4.78 0.10 -3.79
CA HIS A 143 -5.54 -0.73 -4.73
C HIS A 143 -5.32 -2.23 -4.48
N THR A 144 -4.08 -2.61 -4.16
CA THR A 144 -3.77 -3.99 -3.78
C THR A 144 -4.54 -4.42 -2.52
N LEU A 145 -4.61 -3.56 -1.49
CA LEU A 145 -5.40 -3.85 -0.29
C LEU A 145 -6.90 -3.90 -0.61
N GLU A 146 -7.41 -2.99 -1.44
CA GLU A 146 -8.80 -2.99 -1.88
C GLU A 146 -9.17 -4.31 -2.55
N ASN A 147 -8.31 -4.82 -3.44
CA ASN A 147 -8.52 -6.10 -4.13
C ASN A 147 -8.46 -7.32 -3.20
N ASN A 148 -7.89 -7.18 -1.99
CA ASN A 148 -7.75 -8.23 -0.99
C ASN A 148 -8.66 -8.05 0.25
N LEU A 149 -9.59 -7.09 0.24
CA LEU A 149 -10.42 -6.75 1.40
C LEU A 149 -11.16 -7.95 2.01
N ALA A 150 -11.60 -8.91 1.17
CA ALA A 150 -12.28 -10.11 1.65
C ALA A 150 -11.41 -10.99 2.57
N SER A 151 -10.10 -10.82 2.53
CA SER A 151 -9.12 -11.59 3.33
C SER A 151 -8.52 -10.77 4.47
N ILE A 152 -8.87 -9.49 4.64
CA ILE A 152 -8.29 -8.61 5.66
C ILE A 152 -9.22 -8.46 6.86
N ASP A 153 -8.65 -8.46 8.05
CA ASP A 153 -9.38 -8.07 9.26
C ASP A 153 -9.61 -6.54 9.26
N PHE A 154 -10.87 -6.16 9.10
CA PHE A 154 -11.28 -4.75 9.08
C PHE A 154 -10.99 -4.01 10.39
N SER A 155 -10.93 -4.72 11.52
CA SER A 155 -10.68 -4.10 12.83
C SER A 155 -9.31 -3.41 12.91
N VAL A 156 -8.34 -3.88 12.12
CA VAL A 156 -6.96 -3.35 12.08
C VAL A 156 -6.63 -2.62 10.78
N LEU A 157 -7.48 -2.69 9.77
CA LEU A 157 -7.19 -2.19 8.42
C LEU A 157 -6.77 -0.71 8.42
N LEU A 158 -7.53 0.15 9.10
CA LEU A 158 -7.23 1.59 9.12
C LEU A 158 -5.86 1.86 9.74
N THR A 159 -5.53 1.20 10.85
CA THR A 159 -4.22 1.33 11.50
C THR A 159 -3.10 0.86 10.57
N GLN A 160 -3.31 -0.24 9.83
CA GLN A 160 -2.32 -0.75 8.90
C GLN A 160 -2.12 0.19 7.69
N VAL A 161 -3.19 0.78 7.16
CA VAL A 161 -3.12 1.81 6.09
C VAL A 161 -2.34 3.03 6.57
N MET A 162 -2.60 3.52 7.79
CA MET A 162 -1.84 4.63 8.37
C MET A 162 -0.36 4.28 8.56
N THR A 163 -0.04 3.04 8.95
CA THR A 163 1.34 2.56 9.09
C THR A 163 2.06 2.52 7.74
N ILE A 164 1.38 2.09 6.67
CA ILE A 164 1.93 2.08 5.31
C ILE A 164 2.24 3.51 4.86
N ALA A 165 1.28 4.42 5.03
CA ALA A 165 1.48 5.82 4.66
C ALA A 165 2.65 6.46 5.41
N ASP A 166 2.72 6.27 6.74
CA ASP A 166 3.80 6.77 7.60
C ASP A 166 5.18 6.25 7.14
N GLU A 167 5.28 4.98 6.79
CA GLU A 167 6.53 4.38 6.32
C GLU A 167 6.95 4.88 4.94
N VAL A 168 6.01 4.95 3.97
CA VAL A 168 6.30 5.46 2.62
C VAL A 168 6.73 6.93 2.68
N ASP A 169 6.03 7.74 3.47
CA ASP A 169 6.38 9.16 3.66
C ASP A 169 7.73 9.32 4.38
N SER A 170 8.04 8.45 5.34
CA SER A 170 9.33 8.43 6.01
C SER A 170 10.48 8.11 5.05
N GLN A 171 10.30 7.14 4.17
CA GLN A 171 11.31 6.79 3.15
C GLN A 171 11.46 7.90 2.11
N LEU A 172 10.36 8.50 1.65
CA LEU A 172 10.41 9.65 0.75
C LEU A 172 11.17 10.82 1.38
N ARG A 173 10.90 11.15 2.65
CA ARG A 173 11.61 12.20 3.37
C ARG A 173 13.12 11.95 3.39
N GLN A 174 13.55 10.73 3.73
CA GLN A 174 14.98 10.36 3.77
C GLN A 174 15.62 10.47 2.37
N ALA A 175 14.92 10.02 1.34
CA ALA A 175 15.38 10.14 -0.05
C ALA A 175 15.50 11.60 -0.47
N MET A 176 14.54 12.45 -0.07
CA MET A 176 14.55 13.89 -0.40
C MET A 176 15.64 14.66 0.35
N GLU A 177 15.95 14.30 1.59
CA GLU A 177 17.08 14.91 2.32
C GLU A 177 18.38 14.73 1.55
N CYS A 178 18.71 13.51 1.13
CA CYS A 178 19.92 13.24 0.35
C CYS A 178 19.87 13.82 -1.08
N TYR A 179 18.70 13.85 -1.71
CA TYR A 179 18.51 14.50 -3.00
C TYR A 179 18.86 15.99 -2.93
N VAL A 180 18.44 16.69 -1.87
CA VAL A 180 18.69 18.14 -1.69
C VAL A 180 20.14 18.42 -1.33
N GLU A 181 20.76 17.60 -0.48
CA GLU A 181 22.18 17.73 -0.10
C GLU A 181 23.09 17.63 -1.32
N GLU A 182 22.90 16.64 -2.19
CA GLU A 182 23.65 16.52 -3.45
C GLU A 182 23.41 17.74 -4.36
N SER A 183 22.19 18.28 -4.38
CA SER A 183 21.85 19.49 -5.12
C SER A 183 22.64 20.72 -4.68
N ALA A 184 22.87 20.83 -3.39
CA ALA A 184 23.66 21.95 -2.84
C ALA A 184 25.15 21.82 -3.20
N LEU A 185 25.68 20.60 -3.24
CA LEU A 185 27.08 20.35 -3.65
C LEU A 185 27.34 20.70 -5.12
N ASP A 186 26.40 20.35 -6.01
CA ASP A 186 26.50 20.68 -7.46
C ASP A 186 26.49 22.20 -7.75
N SER A 187 25.94 22.99 -6.81
CA SER A 187 25.83 24.46 -6.97
C SER A 187 27.02 25.25 -6.42
N LEU A 188 28.02 24.59 -5.80
CA LEU A 188 29.20 25.23 -5.30
C LEU A 188 30.19 25.54 -6.48
N PRO A 189 30.74 26.78 -6.60
CA PRO A 189 31.73 27.08 -7.60
C PRO A 189 33.01 26.28 -7.34
N ALA A 190 33.58 25.72 -8.40
CA ALA A 190 34.86 25.02 -8.38
C ALA A 190 36.03 25.93 -8.01
#